data_594a1ea6f7109825c221a510dd04ebf6
#
_entry.id   594a1ea6f7109825c221a510dd04ebf6
#
_cell.length_a   1.000
_cell.length_b   1.000
_cell.length_c   1.000
_cell.angle_alpha   90.00
_cell.angle_beta   90.00
_cell.angle_gamma   90.00
#
_symmetry.space_group_name_H-M   'P 1'
#
loop_
_entity.id
_entity.type
_entity.pdbx_description
1 polymer ?
#
loop_
_entity_poly.entity_id
_entity_poly.type
_entity_poly.pdbx_seq_one_letter_code
_entity_poly.pdbx_strand_id
1 'polypeptide(L)'
;MICCPNDPRNPAAYWGIPKWVDYALAQNPETKFGLALPWLASPEQYPDAETFSNNWNMLHERLWLTVITNLRSRYPGTEFLDIPHGAAAVELRNRFEAGTLNDVSTLIGSDGAAIFRDEQGHPDNILHDLGTLVWLGLIYDVDLSIYPTGDPGNRISRYETDLREIAQLIVNEERER
;
A
#
# COMPACT_ATOMS: atom_id res chain seq x y z
N MET A 1 -14.00 -0.95 0.03
CA MET A 1 -12.68 -0.60 -0.55
C MET A 1 -12.93 0.28 -1.74
N ILE A 2 -12.48 1.52 -1.71
CA ILE A 2 -12.52 2.43 -2.86
C ILE A 2 -11.16 2.31 -3.51
N CYS A 3 -11.08 1.51 -4.57
CA CYS A 3 -9.85 1.35 -5.33
C CYS A 3 -9.77 2.41 -6.43
N CYS A 4 -8.61 2.95 -6.53
CA CYS A 4 -7.97 3.46 -7.73
C CYS A 4 -8.62 4.68 -8.39
N PRO A 5 -8.27 5.87 -7.96
CA PRO A 5 -8.26 6.98 -8.90
C PRO A 5 -7.08 6.75 -9.87
N ASN A 6 -7.30 5.96 -10.90
CA ASN A 6 -6.26 5.59 -11.86
C ASN A 6 -5.73 6.76 -12.70
N ASP A 7 -6.34 7.93 -12.59
CA ASP A 7 -5.84 9.14 -13.24
C ASP A 7 -5.97 10.34 -12.29
N PRO A 8 -4.85 10.82 -11.73
CA PRO A 8 -4.84 12.02 -10.90
C PRO A 8 -5.35 13.26 -11.63
N ARG A 9 -5.45 13.20 -12.97
CA ARG A 9 -6.00 14.27 -13.80
C ARG A 9 -7.51 14.17 -13.98
N ASN A 10 -8.14 13.07 -13.48
CA ASN A 10 -9.59 12.90 -13.54
C ASN A 10 -10.26 13.22 -12.20
N PRO A 11 -10.72 14.46 -11.97
CA PRO A 11 -11.36 14.85 -10.72
C PRO A 11 -12.63 14.04 -10.43
N ALA A 12 -13.26 13.43 -11.42
CA ALA A 12 -14.45 12.61 -11.23
C ALA A 12 -14.18 11.35 -10.39
N ALA A 13 -12.93 10.83 -10.40
CA ALA A 13 -12.55 9.71 -9.56
C ALA A 13 -12.68 10.02 -8.06
N TYR A 14 -12.41 11.27 -7.66
CA TYR A 14 -12.50 11.72 -6.27
C TYR A 14 -13.92 12.11 -5.85
N TRP A 15 -14.79 12.49 -6.78
CA TRP A 15 -16.16 12.92 -6.46
C TRP A 15 -17.06 11.76 -6.02
N GLY A 16 -16.67 10.54 -6.34
CA GLY A 16 -17.36 9.33 -5.88
C GLY A 16 -17.13 9.05 -4.39
N ILE A 17 -15.97 9.41 -3.85
CA ILE A 17 -15.60 9.09 -2.46
C ILE A 17 -16.59 9.72 -1.46
N PRO A 18 -16.89 11.03 -1.49
CA PRO A 18 -17.86 11.61 -0.57
C PRO A 18 -19.24 10.96 -0.63
N LYS A 19 -19.70 10.55 -1.80
CA LYS A 19 -21.00 9.86 -1.93
C LYS A 19 -21.03 8.51 -1.22
N TRP A 20 -19.94 7.77 -1.28
CA TRP A 20 -19.80 6.51 -0.55
C TRP A 20 -19.69 6.73 0.96
N VAL A 21 -18.97 7.79 1.38
CA VAL A 21 -18.90 8.20 2.79
C VAL A 21 -20.29 8.57 3.30
N ASP A 22 -21.01 9.45 2.58
CA ASP A 22 -22.38 9.86 2.92
C ASP A 22 -23.31 8.65 3.06
N TYR A 23 -23.24 7.71 2.10
CA TYR A 23 -24.04 6.50 2.13
C TYR A 23 -23.71 5.61 3.33
N ALA A 24 -22.43 5.36 3.60
CA ALA A 24 -22.01 4.51 4.70
C ALA A 24 -22.36 5.10 6.07
N LEU A 25 -22.14 6.41 6.27
CA LEU A 25 -22.47 7.10 7.50
C LEU A 25 -23.98 7.17 7.74
N ALA A 26 -24.80 7.23 6.68
CA ALA A 26 -26.24 7.15 6.81
C ALA A 26 -26.72 5.75 7.31
N GLN A 27 -25.96 4.69 7.06
CA GLN A 27 -26.26 3.35 7.55
C GLN A 27 -25.68 3.11 8.96
N ASN A 28 -24.46 3.57 9.18
CA ASN A 28 -23.79 3.46 10.47
C ASN A 28 -22.89 4.70 10.70
N PRO A 29 -23.28 5.62 11.59
CA PRO A 29 -22.52 6.84 11.87
C PRO A 29 -21.13 6.59 12.49
N GLU A 30 -20.90 5.41 13.05
CA GLU A 30 -19.61 5.00 13.63
C GLU A 30 -18.66 4.35 12.59
N THR A 31 -18.99 4.45 11.29
CA THR A 31 -18.15 3.86 10.23
C THR A 31 -16.81 4.57 10.18
N LYS A 32 -15.73 3.78 10.18
CA LYS A 32 -14.37 4.21 9.92
C LYS A 32 -13.97 3.91 8.48
N PHE A 33 -13.14 4.75 7.89
CA PHE A 33 -12.75 4.63 6.49
C PHE A 33 -11.23 4.44 6.37
N GLY A 34 -10.81 3.37 5.71
CA GLY A 34 -9.43 3.18 5.25
C GLY A 34 -9.32 3.54 3.77
N LEU A 35 -8.44 4.48 3.43
CA LEU A 35 -8.16 4.87 2.06
C LEU A 35 -6.77 4.37 1.68
N ALA A 36 -6.74 3.39 0.76
CA ALA A 36 -5.48 2.79 0.33
C ALA A 36 -5.02 3.40 -0.99
N LEU A 37 -3.82 3.99 -1.01
CA LEU A 37 -3.15 4.36 -2.23
C LEU A 37 -2.39 3.13 -2.77
N PRO A 38 -2.74 2.62 -3.97
CA PRO A 38 -2.03 1.50 -4.58
C PRO A 38 -0.64 1.92 -5.06
N TRP A 39 0.17 0.93 -5.43
CA TRP A 39 1.40 1.16 -6.19
C TRP A 39 1.10 1.61 -7.62
N LEU A 40 2.16 2.07 -8.30
CA LEU A 40 2.07 2.51 -9.70
C LEU A 40 1.85 1.30 -10.64
N ALA A 41 0.94 1.46 -11.58
CA ALA A 41 0.75 0.50 -12.66
C ALA A 41 1.94 0.52 -13.63
N SER A 42 2.09 -0.55 -14.42
CA SER A 42 3.12 -0.69 -15.44
C SER A 42 4.54 -0.40 -14.92
N PRO A 43 5.01 -1.20 -13.95
CA PRO A 43 6.26 -0.94 -13.22
C PRO A 43 7.50 -0.85 -14.13
N GLU A 44 7.48 -1.48 -15.31
CA GLU A 44 8.55 -1.42 -16.31
C GLU A 44 8.69 -0.08 -17.02
N GLN A 45 7.67 0.79 -16.95
CA GLN A 45 7.75 2.14 -17.52
C GLN A 45 8.64 3.07 -16.70
N TYR A 46 9.04 2.66 -15.53
CA TYR A 46 9.96 3.39 -14.66
C TYR A 46 11.35 2.75 -14.78
N PRO A 47 12.37 3.50 -15.22
CA PRO A 47 13.68 2.93 -15.56
C PRO A 47 14.41 2.35 -14.35
N ASP A 48 14.13 2.86 -13.15
CA ASP A 48 14.80 2.49 -11.91
C ASP A 48 13.91 2.69 -10.69
N ALA A 49 14.36 2.17 -9.54
CA ALA A 49 13.66 2.25 -8.26
C ALA A 49 13.52 3.70 -7.78
N GLU A 50 14.51 4.56 -8.03
CA GLU A 50 14.45 5.97 -7.64
C GLU A 50 13.31 6.69 -8.38
N THR A 51 13.21 6.49 -9.69
CA THR A 51 12.13 7.08 -10.51
C THR A 51 10.76 6.55 -10.06
N PHE A 52 10.64 5.25 -9.81
CA PHE A 52 9.40 4.63 -9.32
C PHE A 52 9.01 5.22 -7.97
N SER A 53 9.94 5.28 -7.02
CA SER A 53 9.72 5.81 -5.67
C SER A 53 9.32 7.29 -5.70
N ASN A 54 10.04 8.12 -6.46
CA ASN A 54 9.75 9.54 -6.57
C ASN A 54 8.36 9.82 -7.15
N ASN A 55 7.94 9.05 -8.16
CA ASN A 55 6.60 9.20 -8.73
C ASN A 55 5.52 8.76 -7.74
N TRP A 56 5.71 7.65 -7.03
CA TRP A 56 4.75 7.21 -6.03
C TRP A 56 4.65 8.20 -4.86
N ASN A 57 5.77 8.64 -4.32
CA ASN A 57 5.82 9.62 -3.22
C ASN A 57 5.14 10.94 -3.62
N MET A 58 5.38 11.42 -4.84
CA MET A 58 4.70 12.62 -5.34
C MET A 58 3.17 12.45 -5.36
N LEU A 59 2.67 11.30 -5.79
CA LEU A 59 1.23 11.01 -5.80
C LEU A 59 0.67 10.93 -4.38
N HIS A 60 1.38 10.28 -3.47
CA HIS A 60 1.00 10.16 -2.08
C HIS A 60 0.94 11.54 -1.40
N GLU A 61 2.03 12.29 -1.42
CA GLU A 61 2.16 13.55 -0.70
C GLU A 61 1.27 14.66 -1.26
N ARG A 62 1.25 14.83 -2.59
CA ARG A 62 0.58 15.99 -3.22
C ARG A 62 -0.87 15.76 -3.51
N LEU A 63 -1.28 14.51 -3.73
CA LEU A 63 -2.63 14.21 -4.15
C LEU A 63 -3.41 13.47 -3.07
N TRP A 64 -2.88 12.33 -2.63
CA TRP A 64 -3.61 11.43 -1.74
C TRP A 64 -3.84 12.03 -0.36
N LEU A 65 -2.80 12.57 0.27
CA LEU A 65 -2.93 13.27 1.55
C LEU A 65 -3.86 14.47 1.46
N THR A 66 -3.91 15.18 0.31
CA THR A 66 -4.88 16.25 0.08
C THR A 66 -6.32 15.72 0.08
N VAL A 67 -6.58 14.58 -0.56
CA VAL A 67 -7.90 13.95 -0.55
C VAL A 67 -8.32 13.59 0.89
N ILE A 68 -7.44 12.95 1.65
CA ILE A 68 -7.70 12.56 3.04
C ILE A 68 -7.96 13.79 3.92
N THR A 69 -7.14 14.81 3.79
CA THR A 69 -7.31 16.07 4.53
C THR A 69 -8.67 16.73 4.23
N ASN A 70 -9.07 16.76 2.97
CA ASN A 70 -10.38 17.28 2.56
C ASN A 70 -11.53 16.45 3.13
N LEU A 71 -11.39 15.12 3.17
CA LEU A 71 -12.40 14.25 3.78
C LEU A 71 -12.50 14.47 5.29
N ARG A 72 -11.38 14.55 6.01
CA ARG A 72 -11.34 14.88 7.44
C ARG A 72 -11.99 16.21 7.74
N SER A 73 -11.77 17.21 6.90
CA SER A 73 -12.40 18.55 7.04
C SER A 73 -13.90 18.51 6.76
N ARG A 74 -14.34 17.71 5.78
CA ARG A 74 -15.74 17.60 5.39
C ARG A 74 -16.58 16.80 6.39
N TYR A 75 -15.98 15.80 7.04
CA TYR A 75 -16.66 14.88 7.95
C TYR A 75 -16.00 14.91 9.34
N PRO A 76 -16.17 16.00 10.09
CA PRO A 76 -15.57 16.15 11.42
C PRO A 76 -16.08 15.04 12.36
N GLY A 77 -15.16 14.40 13.08
CA GLY A 77 -15.48 13.29 13.97
C GLY A 77 -15.49 11.92 13.32
N THR A 78 -15.37 11.83 11.98
CA THR A 78 -15.22 10.56 11.26
C THR A 78 -13.73 10.22 11.11
N GLU A 79 -13.37 8.98 11.41
CA GLU A 79 -12.00 8.49 11.27
C GLU A 79 -11.70 8.12 9.81
N PHE A 80 -10.64 8.71 9.28
CA PHE A 80 -10.06 8.37 7.96
C PHE A 80 -8.61 7.96 8.14
N LEU A 81 -8.33 6.68 7.91
CA LEU A 81 -6.99 6.12 7.91
C LEU A 81 -6.37 6.27 6.51
N ASP A 82 -5.16 6.77 6.44
CA ASP A 82 -4.31 6.59 5.27
C ASP A 82 -3.68 5.20 5.30
N ILE A 83 -3.73 4.51 4.18
CA ILE A 83 -3.08 3.21 4.00
C ILE A 83 -2.14 3.33 2.80
N PRO A 84 -0.85 3.62 3.01
CA PRO A 84 0.14 3.77 1.94
C PRO A 84 0.50 2.40 1.36
N HIS A 85 -0.50 1.70 0.83
CA HIS A 85 -0.38 0.32 0.33
C HIS A 85 0.71 0.18 -0.73
N GLY A 86 0.89 1.20 -1.56
CA GLY A 86 1.90 1.21 -2.61
C GLY A 86 3.33 1.37 -2.11
N ALA A 87 3.55 1.82 -0.87
CA ALA A 87 4.88 1.87 -0.25
C ALA A 87 5.52 0.47 -0.18
N ALA A 88 4.71 -0.59 -0.06
CA ALA A 88 5.19 -1.96 -0.13
C ALA A 88 5.95 -2.27 -1.44
N ALA A 89 5.42 -1.81 -2.58
CA ALA A 89 6.09 -2.00 -3.86
C ALA A 89 7.35 -1.12 -4.00
N VAL A 90 7.32 0.09 -3.43
CA VAL A 90 8.48 0.99 -3.38
C VAL A 90 9.63 0.33 -2.62
N GLU A 91 9.36 -0.17 -1.42
CA GLU A 91 10.38 -0.83 -0.58
C GLU A 91 10.95 -2.09 -1.22
N LEU A 92 10.09 -2.96 -1.76
CA LEU A 92 10.56 -4.17 -2.44
C LEU A 92 11.41 -3.84 -3.67
N ARG A 93 11.01 -2.86 -4.47
CA ARG A 93 11.78 -2.46 -5.65
C ARG A 93 13.13 -1.85 -5.29
N ASN A 94 13.19 -0.99 -4.29
CA ASN A 94 14.43 -0.42 -3.78
C ASN A 94 15.40 -1.52 -3.34
N ARG A 95 14.93 -2.51 -2.59
CA ARG A 95 15.74 -3.65 -2.12
C ARG A 95 16.17 -4.57 -3.28
N PHE A 96 15.30 -4.80 -4.25
CA PHE A 96 15.59 -5.61 -5.42
C PHE A 96 16.73 -4.99 -6.25
N GLU A 97 16.64 -3.71 -6.58
CA GLU A 97 17.69 -3.02 -7.36
C GLU A 97 18.98 -2.81 -6.57
N ALA A 98 18.90 -2.73 -5.23
CA ALA A 98 20.08 -2.75 -4.35
C ALA A 98 20.72 -4.14 -4.20
N GLY A 99 20.09 -5.20 -4.72
CA GLY A 99 20.58 -6.59 -4.58
C GLY A 99 20.45 -7.16 -3.17
N THR A 100 19.51 -6.64 -2.37
CA THR A 100 19.28 -7.05 -0.98
C THR A 100 17.95 -7.79 -0.77
N LEU A 101 17.25 -8.16 -1.85
CA LEU A 101 16.00 -8.91 -1.84
C LEU A 101 16.22 -10.30 -2.47
N ASN A 102 16.71 -11.26 -1.69
CA ASN A 102 17.09 -12.59 -2.17
C ASN A 102 15.90 -13.44 -2.66
N ASP A 103 14.70 -13.13 -2.17
CA ASP A 103 13.46 -13.85 -2.54
C ASP A 103 12.96 -13.55 -3.94
N VAL A 104 13.56 -12.56 -4.62
CA VAL A 104 13.11 -12.05 -5.91
C VAL A 104 14.24 -12.09 -6.93
N SER A 105 13.99 -12.73 -8.05
CA SER A 105 14.95 -12.86 -9.17
C SER A 105 14.64 -11.89 -10.33
N THR A 106 13.39 -11.44 -10.44
CA THR A 106 12.94 -10.55 -11.52
C THR A 106 11.96 -9.50 -11.01
N LEU A 107 11.90 -8.36 -11.68
CA LEU A 107 10.88 -7.35 -11.37
C LEU A 107 9.47 -7.85 -11.73
N ILE A 108 9.34 -8.51 -12.89
CA ILE A 108 8.08 -9.04 -13.43
C ILE A 108 8.26 -10.52 -13.77
N GLY A 109 7.32 -11.35 -13.31
CA GLY A 109 7.30 -12.78 -13.57
C GLY A 109 6.15 -13.48 -12.85
N SER A 110 5.74 -14.64 -13.33
CA SER A 110 4.58 -15.38 -12.80
C SER A 110 4.95 -16.66 -12.04
N ASP A 111 6.21 -16.83 -11.70
CA ASP A 111 6.76 -18.02 -11.04
C ASP A 111 6.82 -17.96 -9.51
N GLY A 112 6.37 -16.82 -8.93
CA GLY A 112 6.40 -16.57 -7.49
C GLY A 112 7.72 -15.98 -6.98
N ALA A 113 8.68 -15.72 -7.88
CA ALA A 113 9.97 -15.12 -7.59
C ALA A 113 10.11 -13.69 -8.17
N ALA A 114 8.99 -13.00 -8.33
CA ALA A 114 8.92 -11.63 -8.83
C ALA A 114 8.24 -10.69 -7.83
N ILE A 115 8.40 -9.37 -8.02
CA ILE A 115 7.62 -8.36 -7.29
C ILE A 115 6.23 -8.26 -7.90
N PHE A 116 6.15 -8.16 -9.24
CA PHE A 116 4.91 -8.07 -9.98
C PHE A 116 4.72 -9.29 -10.87
N ARG A 117 3.48 -9.77 -10.96
CA ARG A 117 3.13 -10.94 -11.77
C ARG A 117 3.15 -10.67 -13.26
N ASP A 118 2.86 -9.44 -13.65
CA ASP A 118 2.69 -9.04 -15.04
C ASP A 118 3.02 -7.54 -15.26
N GLU A 119 3.02 -7.15 -16.53
CA GLU A 119 3.31 -5.80 -17.01
C GLU A 119 2.30 -4.75 -16.52
N GLN A 120 1.08 -5.15 -16.15
CA GLN A 120 0.07 -4.26 -15.58
C GLN A 120 0.40 -3.89 -14.13
N GLY A 121 1.28 -4.65 -13.48
CA GLY A 121 1.68 -4.42 -12.10
C GLY A 121 0.78 -5.14 -11.09
N HIS A 122 0.13 -6.25 -11.48
CA HIS A 122 -0.52 -7.10 -10.48
C HIS A 122 0.52 -7.70 -9.53
N PRO A 123 0.23 -7.78 -8.23
CA PRO A 123 1.21 -8.23 -7.26
C PRO A 123 1.53 -9.72 -7.45
N ASP A 124 2.80 -10.08 -7.33
CA ASP A 124 3.15 -11.46 -7.04
C ASP A 124 3.15 -11.70 -5.52
N ASN A 125 3.46 -12.89 -5.10
CA ASN A 125 3.25 -13.36 -3.74
C ASN A 125 3.87 -12.45 -2.68
N ILE A 126 5.13 -12.05 -2.84
CA ILE A 126 5.86 -11.26 -1.85
C ILE A 126 5.23 -9.88 -1.65
N LEU A 127 4.83 -9.21 -2.74
CA LEU A 127 4.18 -7.91 -2.69
C LEU A 127 2.79 -7.99 -2.08
N HIS A 128 2.03 -9.04 -2.41
CA HIS A 128 0.73 -9.29 -1.82
C HIS A 128 0.83 -9.50 -0.30
N ASP A 129 1.79 -10.32 0.14
CA ASP A 129 1.95 -10.66 1.55
C ASP A 129 2.48 -9.44 2.36
N LEU A 130 3.42 -8.68 1.81
CA LEU A 130 3.90 -7.43 2.43
C LEU A 130 2.78 -6.39 2.53
N GLY A 131 2.04 -6.16 1.45
CA GLY A 131 0.89 -5.26 1.46
C GLY A 131 -0.15 -5.64 2.51
N THR A 132 -0.42 -6.94 2.68
CA THR A 132 -1.34 -7.45 3.71
C THR A 132 -0.86 -7.12 5.12
N LEU A 133 0.45 -7.23 5.41
CA LEU A 133 1.02 -6.84 6.72
C LEU A 133 0.90 -5.33 6.98
N VAL A 134 1.10 -4.50 5.97
CA VAL A 134 0.89 -3.04 6.10
C VAL A 134 -0.56 -2.74 6.50
N TRP A 135 -1.53 -3.36 5.84
CA TRP A 135 -2.94 -3.22 6.21
C TRP A 135 -3.20 -3.69 7.65
N LEU A 136 -2.65 -4.84 8.03
CA LEU A 136 -2.81 -5.40 9.38
C LEU A 136 -2.29 -4.41 10.43
N GLY A 137 -1.08 -3.88 10.23
CA GLY A 137 -0.46 -2.93 11.16
C GLY A 137 -1.24 -1.64 11.32
N LEU A 138 -1.78 -1.08 10.22
CA LEU A 138 -2.48 0.21 10.24
C LEU A 138 -3.93 0.09 10.72
N ILE A 139 -4.69 -0.92 10.27
CA ILE A 139 -6.10 -1.04 10.62
C ILE A 139 -6.31 -1.54 12.06
N TYR A 140 -5.45 -2.48 12.50
CA TYR A 140 -5.63 -3.13 13.81
C TYR A 140 -4.63 -2.66 14.86
N ASP A 141 -3.77 -1.70 14.51
CA ASP A 141 -2.72 -1.16 15.41
C ASP A 141 -1.82 -2.24 16.01
N VAL A 142 -1.49 -3.25 15.19
CA VAL A 142 -0.66 -4.39 15.61
C VAL A 142 0.81 -4.05 15.53
N ASP A 143 1.57 -4.43 16.55
CA ASP A 143 3.03 -4.48 16.48
C ASP A 143 3.45 -5.70 15.67
N LEU A 144 3.91 -5.45 14.45
CA LEU A 144 4.28 -6.52 13.51
C LEU A 144 5.58 -7.25 13.92
N SER A 145 6.40 -6.67 14.80
CA SER A 145 7.63 -7.31 15.28
C SER A 145 7.35 -8.61 16.05
N ILE A 146 6.18 -8.68 16.70
CA ILE A 146 5.72 -9.85 17.45
C ILE A 146 4.82 -10.79 16.64
N TYR A 147 4.52 -10.44 15.37
CA TYR A 147 3.70 -11.30 14.52
C TYR A 147 4.40 -12.66 14.31
N PRO A 148 3.71 -13.79 14.58
CA PRO A 148 4.36 -15.10 14.57
C PRO A 148 4.83 -15.50 13.16
N THR A 149 6.07 -15.97 13.05
CA THR A 149 6.66 -16.51 11.81
C THR A 149 6.89 -18.01 11.87
N GLY A 150 6.89 -18.59 13.07
CA GLY A 150 7.28 -19.99 13.28
C GLY A 150 6.22 -21.04 12.90
N ASP A 151 5.03 -20.65 12.44
CA ASP A 151 4.00 -21.58 12.00
C ASP A 151 4.24 -21.97 10.53
N PRO A 152 4.42 -23.26 10.20
CA PRO A 152 4.57 -23.73 8.83
C PRO A 152 3.39 -23.38 7.91
N GLY A 153 2.21 -23.08 8.46
CA GLY A 153 1.05 -22.57 7.74
C GLY A 153 1.10 -21.06 7.44
N ASN A 154 2.03 -20.33 8.06
CA ASN A 154 2.17 -18.90 7.84
C ASN A 154 2.93 -18.62 6.55
N ARG A 155 2.28 -17.96 5.60
CA ARG A 155 2.84 -17.68 4.27
C ARG A 155 4.11 -16.86 4.31
N ILE A 156 4.27 -15.95 5.28
CA ILE A 156 5.46 -15.08 5.38
C ILE A 156 6.71 -15.84 5.86
N SER A 157 6.57 -17.01 6.48
CA SER A 157 7.70 -17.83 6.95
C SER A 157 8.56 -18.41 5.82
N ARG A 158 8.08 -18.36 4.58
CA ARG A 158 8.78 -18.89 3.41
C ARG A 158 9.84 -17.93 2.85
N TYR A 159 9.81 -16.66 3.25
CA TYR A 159 10.75 -15.66 2.74
C TYR A 159 12.00 -15.61 3.62
N GLU A 160 13.15 -15.40 2.99
CA GLU A 160 14.41 -15.07 3.68
C GLU A 160 14.34 -13.64 4.24
N THR A 161 13.67 -12.75 3.51
CA THR A 161 13.45 -11.36 3.91
C THR A 161 12.38 -11.27 5.00
N ASP A 162 12.68 -10.59 6.09
CA ASP A 162 11.67 -10.34 7.12
C ASP A 162 10.69 -9.26 6.68
N LEU A 163 9.56 -9.70 6.12
CA LEU A 163 8.49 -8.81 5.65
C LEU A 163 7.83 -8.01 6.79
N ARG A 164 7.93 -8.48 8.05
CA ARG A 164 7.39 -7.75 9.21
C ARG A 164 8.18 -6.49 9.48
N GLU A 165 9.50 -6.57 9.36
CA GLU A 165 10.39 -5.42 9.53
C GLU A 165 10.07 -4.34 8.50
N ILE A 166 9.91 -4.72 7.23
CA ILE A 166 9.57 -3.78 6.16
C ILE A 166 8.17 -3.19 6.39
N ALA A 167 7.19 -4.02 6.72
CA ALA A 167 5.83 -3.54 6.98
C ALA A 167 5.78 -2.61 8.20
N GLN A 168 6.52 -2.93 9.28
CA GLN A 168 6.60 -2.09 10.47
C GLN A 168 7.25 -0.74 10.18
N LEU A 169 8.28 -0.70 9.34
CA LEU A 169 8.89 0.55 8.88
C LEU A 169 7.84 1.44 8.21
N ILE A 170 7.10 0.91 7.23
CA ILE A 170 6.04 1.64 6.52
C ILE A 170 4.95 2.13 7.49
N VAL A 171 4.52 1.28 8.42
CA VAL A 171 3.52 1.62 9.44
C VAL A 171 4.00 2.75 10.36
N ASN A 172 5.26 2.70 10.79
CA ASN A 172 5.83 3.73 11.65
C ASN A 172 5.95 5.07 10.93
N GLU A 173 6.43 5.07 9.69
CA GLU A 173 6.52 6.29 8.87
C GLU A 173 5.15 6.95 8.67
N GLU A 174 4.10 6.15 8.47
CA GLU A 174 2.74 6.70 8.33
C GLU A 174 2.20 7.27 9.64
N ARG A 175 2.52 6.65 10.78
CA ARG A 175 2.08 7.15 12.11
C ARG A 175 2.77 8.45 12.53
N GLU A 176 3.95 8.72 12.01
CA GLU A 176 4.71 9.95 12.29
C GLU A 176 4.24 11.16 11.48
N ARG A 177 3.37 10.95 10.48
CA ARG A 177 2.78 11.99 9.63
C ARG A 177 1.54 12.62 10.25
#